data_23047635421232fab93cae0da13e9788
#
_entry.id   23047635421232fab93cae0da13e9788
#
_cell.length_a   1.000
_cell.length_b   1.000
_cell.length_c   1.000
_cell.angle_alpha   90.00
_cell.angle_beta   90.00
_cell.angle_gamma   90.00
#
_symmetry.space_group_name_H-M   'P 1'
#
loop_
_entity.id
_entity.type
_entity.pdbx_description
1 polymer ?
#
loop_
_entity_poly.entity_id
_entity_poly.type
_entity_poly.pdbx_seq_one_letter_code
_entity_poly.pdbx_strand_id
1 'polypeptide(L)' 'MSDFRRGDTVVLKSGGPTMTVSAVEGGKVICIRLDDGKSVEELFEPTALVLEEEAIPPAKEDD' A
#
# COMPACT_ATOMS: atom_id res chain seq x y z
N MET A 1 -7.70 -7.72 -12.68
CA MET A 1 -7.86 -8.30 -11.34
C MET A 1 -6.86 -7.68 -10.39
N SER A 2 -7.33 -7.28 -9.24
CA SER A 2 -6.48 -6.59 -8.28
C SER A 2 -5.74 -7.59 -7.42
N ASP A 3 -4.46 -7.29 -7.15
CA ASP A 3 -3.66 -8.12 -6.28
C ASP A 3 -3.71 -7.66 -4.83
N PHE A 4 -4.47 -6.61 -4.57
CA PHE A 4 -4.52 -6.03 -3.24
C PHE A 4 -5.77 -6.47 -2.52
N ARG A 5 -5.64 -6.65 -1.22
CA ARG A 5 -6.75 -7.05 -0.38
C ARG A 5 -6.76 -6.21 0.87
N ARG A 6 -7.93 -6.12 1.49
CA ARG A 6 -8.05 -5.42 2.75
C ARG A 6 -7.05 -6.03 3.75
N GLY A 7 -6.32 -5.17 4.42
CA GLY A 7 -5.33 -5.59 5.38
C GLY A 7 -3.92 -5.67 4.84
N ASP A 8 -3.76 -5.58 3.52
CA ASP A 8 -2.44 -5.61 2.94
C ASP A 8 -1.69 -4.32 3.25
N THR A 9 -0.39 -4.45 3.36
CA THR A 9 0.47 -3.28 3.54
C THR A 9 1.10 -2.93 2.22
N VAL A 10 0.95 -1.69 1.81
CA VAL A 10 1.39 -1.24 0.48
C VAL A 10 2.16 0.06 0.60
N VAL A 11 2.92 0.35 -0.44
CA VAL A 11 3.62 1.62 -0.58
C VAL A 11 3.42 2.09 -2.01
N LEU A 12 3.59 3.40 -2.22
CA LEU A 12 3.56 3.94 -3.56
C LEU A 12 4.83 3.54 -4.29
N LYS A 13 4.70 3.27 -5.57
CA LYS A 13 5.87 2.93 -6.38
C LYS A 13 6.87 4.07 -6.43
N SER A 14 6.37 5.29 -6.32
CA SER A 14 7.24 6.46 -6.31
C SER A 14 7.91 6.69 -4.97
N GLY A 15 7.54 5.88 -3.98
CA GLY A 15 8.06 6.06 -2.64
C GLY A 15 7.03 6.73 -1.76
N GLY A 16 7.21 6.62 -0.47
CA GLY A 16 6.27 7.24 0.44
C GLY A 16 6.05 6.37 1.66
N PRO A 17 5.13 6.79 2.52
CA PRO A 17 4.87 6.04 3.73
C PRO A 17 4.15 4.73 3.44
N THR A 18 4.31 3.82 4.35
CA THR A 18 3.58 2.56 4.29
C THR A 18 2.12 2.82 4.60
N MET A 19 1.25 2.14 3.86
CA MET A 19 -0.17 2.31 4.06
C MET A 19 -0.81 0.93 4.16
N THR A 20 -2.03 0.90 4.71
CA THR A 20 -2.78 -0.34 4.84
C THR A 20 -4.01 -0.25 3.96
N VAL A 21 -4.24 -1.30 3.19
CA VAL A 21 -5.43 -1.33 2.33
C VAL A 21 -6.67 -1.50 3.20
N SER A 22 -7.60 -0.58 3.04
CA SER A 22 -8.86 -0.62 3.76
C SER A 22 -9.92 -1.33 2.94
N ALA A 23 -9.93 -1.11 1.64
CA ALA A 23 -10.91 -1.71 0.75
C ALA A 23 -10.45 -1.57 -0.68
N VAL A 24 -11.05 -2.34 -1.54
CA VAL A 24 -10.81 -2.24 -2.98
C VAL A 24 -12.16 -2.13 -3.62
N GLU A 25 -12.42 -1.03 -4.31
CA GLU A 25 -13.72 -0.78 -4.91
C GLU A 25 -13.56 -0.11 -6.25
N GLY A 26 -14.38 -0.54 -7.19
CA GLY A 26 -14.43 0.11 -8.48
C GLY A 26 -13.10 0.24 -9.17
N GLY A 27 -12.21 -0.71 -8.95
CA GLY A 27 -10.92 -0.65 -9.57
C GLY A 27 -9.94 0.27 -8.86
N LYS A 28 -10.32 0.77 -7.72
CA LYS A 28 -9.45 1.64 -6.91
C LYS A 28 -9.15 1.00 -5.59
N VAL A 29 -8.00 1.35 -5.03
CA VAL A 29 -7.56 0.82 -3.74
C VAL A 29 -7.65 1.94 -2.72
N ILE A 30 -8.41 1.69 -1.67
CA ILE A 30 -8.57 2.66 -0.59
C ILE A 30 -7.56 2.31 0.49
N CYS A 31 -6.66 3.22 0.77
CA CYS A 31 -5.59 2.99 1.74
C CYS A 31 -5.72 3.94 2.91
N ILE A 32 -5.33 3.45 4.06
CA ILE A 32 -5.33 4.25 5.29
C ILE A 32 -3.89 4.37 5.75
N ARG A 33 -3.51 5.57 6.12
CA ARG A 33 -2.22 5.81 6.75
C ARG A 33 -2.41 6.69 7.95
N LEU A 34 -1.45 6.65 8.84
CA LEU A 34 -1.48 7.53 9.99
C LEU A 34 -0.69 8.79 9.68
N ASP A 35 -1.29 9.92 9.99
CA ASP A 35 -0.67 11.21 9.78
C ASP A 35 -0.88 12.02 11.03
N ASP A 36 0.22 12.22 11.78
CA ASP A 36 0.15 13.00 13.01
C ASP A 36 -0.88 12.43 13.97
N GLY A 37 -0.91 11.11 14.09
CA GLY A 37 -1.82 10.45 15.02
C GLY A 37 -3.23 10.29 14.52
N LYS A 38 -3.48 10.67 13.28
CA LYS A 38 -4.82 10.57 12.71
C LYS A 38 -4.82 9.64 11.51
N SER A 39 -5.94 8.93 11.34
CA SER A 39 -6.11 8.07 10.18
C SER A 39 -6.55 8.90 8.99
N VAL A 40 -5.86 8.73 7.89
CA VAL A 40 -6.21 9.42 6.65
C VAL A 40 -6.46 8.37 5.58
N GLU A 41 -7.61 8.46 4.93
CA GLU A 41 -7.95 7.56 3.83
C GLU A 41 -7.71 8.26 2.51
N GLU A 42 -7.15 7.52 1.57
CA GLU A 42 -6.95 8.06 0.23
C GLU A 42 -7.17 6.95 -0.77
N LEU A 43 -7.64 7.34 -1.95
CA LEU A 43 -7.83 6.40 -3.05
C LEU A 43 -6.62 6.43 -3.95
N PHE A 44 -6.22 5.26 -4.41
CA PHE A 44 -5.09 5.14 -5.32
C PHE A 44 -5.44 4.16 -6.41
N GLU A 45 -4.77 4.34 -7.55
CA GLU A 45 -4.86 3.36 -8.61
C GLU A 45 -3.99 2.17 -8.22
N PRO A 46 -4.46 0.95 -8.48
CA PRO A 46 -3.63 -0.21 -8.13
C PRO A 46 -2.29 -0.22 -8.83
N THR A 47 -2.21 0.43 -9.99
CA THR A 47 -0.94 0.48 -10.70
C THR A 47 0.07 1.40 -10.04
N ALA A 48 -0.39 2.25 -9.12
CA ALA A 48 0.51 3.15 -8.42
C ALA A 48 1.06 2.57 -7.14
N LEU A 49 0.60 1.39 -6.76
CA LEU A 49 0.95 0.78 -5.49
C LEU A 49 1.68 -0.53 -5.71
N VAL A 50 2.43 -0.91 -4.70
CA VAL A 50 3.08 -2.21 -4.68
C VAL A 50 3.04 -2.71 -3.25
N LEU A 51 2.93 -4.02 -3.09
CA LEU A 51 2.95 -4.59 -1.76
C LEU A 51 4.29 -4.29 -1.10
N GLU A 52 4.23 -3.98 0.17
CA GLU A 52 5.45 -3.63 0.88
C GLU A 52 6.50 -4.73 0.78
N GLU A 53 6.06 -5.96 0.89
CA GLU A 53 7.02 -7.05 0.82
C GLU A 53 7.68 -7.16 -0.54
N GLU A 54 7.03 -6.66 -1.59
CA GLU A 54 7.61 -6.67 -2.92
C GLU A 54 8.49 -5.46 -3.15
N ALA A 55 8.20 -4.36 -2.46
CA ALA A 55 8.97 -3.15 -2.61
C ALA A 55 10.30 -3.22 -1.88
N ILE A 56 10.36 -4.01 -0.83
CA ILE A 56 11.57 -4.11 -0.03
C ILE A 56 12.55 -5.04 -0.73
N PRO A 57 13.76 -4.57 -0.99
CA PRO A 57 14.72 -5.40 -1.68
C PRO A 57 15.03 -6.67 -0.91
N PRO A 58 15.00 -7.80 -1.56
CA PRO A 58 15.29 -9.05 -0.88
C PRO A 58 16.72 -9.16 -0.39
N ALA A 59 17.58 -8.35 -0.94
CA ALA A 59 19.00 -8.44 -0.58
C ALA A 59 19.24 -8.21 0.89
N LYS A 60 18.36 -7.50 1.49
CA LYS A 60 18.61 -7.22 2.85
C LYS A 60 18.50 -8.45 3.69
N GLU A 61 18.01 -9.46 3.20
CA GLU A 61 17.94 -10.56 3.96
C GLU A 61 18.80 -11.54 3.62
N ASP A 62 19.40 -11.50 3.32
CA ASP A 62 20.17 -12.36 3.25
C ASP A 62 20.80 -12.66 3.92
N ASP A 63 20.82 -12.74 4.21
CA ASP A 63 21.27 -13.05 4.75
C ASP A 63 21.66 -13.24 4.82
#